data_94fd39cf08d4094f23e1be6bafcd86d5
#
_entry.id   94fd39cf08d4094f23e1be6bafcd86d5
#
_cell.length_a   1.000
_cell.length_b   1.000
_cell.length_c   1.000
_cell.angle_alpha   90.00
_cell.angle_beta   90.00
_cell.angle_gamma   90.00
#
_symmetry.space_group_name_H-M   'P 1'
#
loop_
_entity.id
_entity.type
_entity.pdbx_description
1 polymer ?
#
loop_
_entity_poly.entity_id
_entity_poly.type
_entity_poly.pdbx_seq_one_letter_code
_entity_poly.pdbx_strand_id
1 'polypeptide(L)'
;MSPRRFNFVFGLILISAATLKVPAQDTLDSWKDFDFAKTTIKSSQVQPLELNDLKLLRGIVFGRHGRIFKDAEIKTFLEGQSWFKPDTNFKNSMLNDTERRNLDVIRIAEASKHDKIQPGDMRYWVDRPITAKKLGKHSGAEWTVLLAEVEAIHGKRFDDNPWLQQYFDERYWYRPSDKYDPKRLSVNERKNLEMLSSSQKRQRKVALLPGDMELFERKTISESMLQGLSLHELRLLRNEVYARHGRQFRAEWLQQYFFEQPWYTPDENFKDEELSGSDKLNVETIVRYESKLHQGLSDTPISRALLEGLFLEDAVQMRQEIYARHGKVFKEPWLQKYFSSFDWYKADANFTDAALTEVEKKNIATIAAYEKRAVTAMSTIEG
;
A
#
# COMPACT_ATOMS: atom_id res chain seq x y z
N MET A 1 -57.23 -1.51 55.93
CA MET A 1 -57.07 -0.32 55.10
C MET A 1 -55.57 -0.21 54.71
N SER A 2 -55.24 -0.55 53.48
CA SER A 2 -53.86 -0.51 53.01
C SER A 2 -53.75 0.47 51.84
N PRO A 3 -52.79 1.41 51.78
CA PRO A 3 -52.70 2.38 50.71
C PRO A 3 -51.97 1.80 49.53
N ARG A 4 -52.59 1.88 48.37
CA ARG A 4 -52.00 1.55 47.06
C ARG A 4 -50.90 2.56 46.68
N ARG A 5 -49.68 2.08 46.43
CA ARG A 5 -48.58 2.85 45.84
C ARG A 5 -48.75 2.88 44.32
N PHE A 6 -48.87 4.08 43.79
CA PHE A 6 -48.75 4.34 42.35
C PHE A 6 -47.26 4.44 41.96
N ASN A 7 -46.80 3.55 41.10
CA ASN A 7 -45.47 3.68 40.47
C ASN A 7 -45.64 4.45 39.15
N PHE A 8 -45.06 5.65 39.09
CA PHE A 8 -44.86 6.38 37.84
C PHE A 8 -43.60 5.83 37.17
N VAL A 9 -43.78 5.20 36.01
CA VAL A 9 -42.67 4.83 35.11
C VAL A 9 -42.42 6.03 34.19
N PHE A 10 -41.31 6.74 34.42
CA PHE A 10 -40.78 7.72 33.48
C PHE A 10 -40.11 6.96 32.32
N GLY A 11 -40.77 6.90 31.16
CA GLY A 11 -40.17 6.44 29.92
C GLY A 11 -39.23 7.51 29.39
N LEU A 12 -37.90 7.25 29.47
CA LEU A 12 -36.90 8.05 28.76
C LEU A 12 -36.98 7.71 27.27
N ILE A 13 -37.55 8.61 26.48
CA ILE A 13 -37.47 8.52 25.02
C ILE A 13 -36.07 9.00 24.61
N LEU A 14 -35.17 8.06 24.34
CA LEU A 14 -33.91 8.33 23.66
C LEU A 14 -34.19 8.66 22.19
N ILE A 15 -34.24 9.95 21.86
CA ILE A 15 -34.20 10.41 20.47
C ILE A 15 -32.79 10.21 19.99
N SER A 16 -32.53 9.09 19.32
CA SER A 16 -31.30 8.94 18.56
C SER A 16 -31.38 9.89 17.34
N ALA A 17 -30.63 10.97 17.38
CA ALA A 17 -30.40 11.80 16.22
C ALA A 17 -29.60 10.94 15.19
N ALA A 18 -30.32 10.29 14.28
CA ALA A 18 -29.74 9.73 13.08
C ALA A 18 -29.21 10.91 12.27
N THR A 19 -27.91 11.13 12.28
CA THR A 19 -27.25 12.01 11.32
C THR A 19 -27.48 11.39 9.94
N LEU A 20 -28.43 11.92 9.21
CA LEU A 20 -28.61 11.63 7.79
C LEU A 20 -27.30 12.02 7.10
N LYS A 21 -26.50 11.04 6.70
CA LYS A 21 -25.38 11.28 5.77
C LYS A 21 -25.99 11.77 4.47
N VAL A 22 -25.85 13.06 4.19
CA VAL A 22 -26.16 13.63 2.87
C VAL A 22 -25.26 12.91 1.87
N PRO A 23 -25.78 12.38 0.76
CA PRO A 23 -24.94 11.78 -0.27
C PRO A 23 -23.87 12.77 -0.73
N ALA A 24 -22.62 12.31 -0.93
CA ALA A 24 -21.49 13.14 -1.37
C ALA A 24 -21.83 13.97 -2.64
N GLN A 25 -22.74 13.47 -3.45
CA GLN A 25 -23.19 14.11 -4.68
C GLN A 25 -23.90 15.46 -4.45
N ASP A 26 -24.73 15.58 -3.40
CA ASP A 26 -25.43 16.84 -3.07
C ASP A 26 -24.48 17.90 -2.52
N THR A 27 -23.46 17.47 -1.79
CA THR A 27 -22.44 18.38 -1.21
C THR A 27 -21.56 19.01 -2.29
N LEU A 28 -21.32 18.29 -3.41
CA LEU A 28 -20.46 18.73 -4.50
C LEU A 28 -21.20 19.46 -5.62
N ASP A 29 -22.52 19.56 -5.58
CA ASP A 29 -23.32 20.21 -6.63
C ASP A 29 -22.93 21.67 -6.86
N SER A 30 -22.59 22.39 -5.79
CA SER A 30 -22.14 23.79 -5.88
C SER A 30 -20.78 23.96 -6.60
N TRP A 31 -20.03 22.87 -6.77
CA TRP A 31 -18.72 22.90 -7.42
C TRP A 31 -18.77 22.51 -8.90
N LYS A 32 -19.93 22.04 -9.40
CA LYS A 32 -20.07 21.63 -10.79
C LYS A 32 -19.86 22.78 -11.78
N ASP A 33 -20.32 23.97 -11.42
CA ASP A 33 -20.24 25.18 -12.25
C ASP A 33 -19.10 26.13 -11.82
N PHE A 34 -18.30 25.71 -10.83
CA PHE A 34 -17.19 26.55 -10.34
C PHE A 34 -16.06 26.60 -11.38
N ASP A 35 -15.64 27.82 -11.76
CA ASP A 35 -14.55 28.05 -12.69
C ASP A 35 -13.20 27.95 -11.97
N PHE A 36 -12.68 26.72 -11.84
CA PHE A 36 -11.40 26.45 -11.18
C PHE A 36 -10.20 27.11 -11.87
N ALA A 37 -10.33 27.43 -13.16
CA ALA A 37 -9.27 28.03 -13.94
C ALA A 37 -9.09 29.52 -13.65
N LYS A 38 -10.17 30.20 -13.22
CA LYS A 38 -10.17 31.66 -13.00
C LYS A 38 -10.39 32.06 -11.54
N THR A 39 -11.08 31.21 -10.77
CA THR A 39 -11.51 31.54 -9.40
C THR A 39 -10.75 30.71 -8.39
N THR A 40 -10.22 31.37 -7.35
CA THR A 40 -9.52 30.70 -6.25
C THR A 40 -10.49 30.23 -5.17
N ILE A 41 -10.29 28.99 -4.73
CA ILE A 41 -10.98 28.41 -3.59
C ILE A 41 -10.44 29.04 -2.29
N LYS A 42 -11.34 29.43 -1.39
CA LYS A 42 -10.99 29.86 -0.03
C LYS A 42 -10.95 28.66 0.91
N SER A 43 -10.02 28.61 1.86
CA SER A 43 -9.92 27.53 2.85
C SER A 43 -11.23 27.31 3.61
N SER A 44 -11.99 28.40 3.91
CA SER A 44 -13.29 28.31 4.59
C SER A 44 -14.36 27.55 3.80
N GLN A 45 -14.23 27.45 2.47
CA GLN A 45 -15.18 26.73 1.63
C GLN A 45 -14.96 25.21 1.65
N VAL A 46 -13.71 24.77 1.90
CA VAL A 46 -13.35 23.35 1.88
C VAL A 46 -13.20 22.75 3.29
N GLN A 47 -13.03 23.57 4.32
CA GLN A 47 -12.91 23.13 5.71
C GLN A 47 -14.12 22.28 6.19
N PRO A 48 -15.38 22.61 5.85
CA PRO A 48 -16.54 21.83 6.27
C PRO A 48 -16.70 20.50 5.55
N LEU A 49 -16.03 20.32 4.38
CA LEU A 49 -16.17 19.12 3.56
C LEU A 49 -15.54 17.91 4.24
N GLU A 50 -16.15 16.75 4.10
CA GLU A 50 -15.58 15.48 4.56
C GLU A 50 -14.42 15.05 3.68
N LEU A 51 -13.59 14.13 4.18
CA LEU A 51 -12.39 13.67 3.46
C LEU A 51 -12.72 13.15 2.06
N ASN A 52 -13.82 12.40 1.94
CA ASN A 52 -14.27 11.87 0.68
C ASN A 52 -14.70 12.95 -0.31
N ASP A 53 -15.44 13.97 0.16
CA ASP A 53 -15.84 15.10 -0.68
C ASP A 53 -14.63 15.90 -1.18
N LEU A 54 -13.62 16.09 -0.33
CA LEU A 54 -12.35 16.73 -0.71
C LEU A 54 -11.62 15.94 -1.79
N LYS A 55 -11.57 14.62 -1.66
CA LYS A 55 -10.98 13.70 -2.63
C LYS A 55 -11.68 13.81 -4.00
N LEU A 56 -13.01 13.80 -4.01
CA LEU A 56 -13.81 13.97 -5.22
C LEU A 56 -13.65 15.37 -5.82
N LEU A 57 -13.65 16.42 -4.99
CA LEU A 57 -13.42 17.81 -5.42
C LEU A 57 -12.06 17.96 -6.11
N ARG A 58 -11.01 17.36 -5.56
CA ARG A 58 -9.69 17.27 -6.20
C ARG A 58 -9.77 16.52 -7.52
N GLY A 59 -10.56 15.44 -7.56
CA GLY A 59 -10.87 14.70 -8.79
C GLY A 59 -11.52 15.58 -9.86
N ILE A 60 -12.46 16.48 -9.49
CA ILE A 60 -13.10 17.40 -10.42
C ILE A 60 -12.07 18.34 -11.08
N VAL A 61 -11.18 18.96 -10.28
CA VAL A 61 -10.17 19.89 -10.84
C VAL A 61 -9.32 19.21 -11.91
N PHE A 62 -8.81 18.01 -11.64
CA PHE A 62 -8.06 17.24 -12.62
C PHE A 62 -8.91 16.72 -13.77
N GLY A 63 -10.15 16.29 -13.46
CA GLY A 63 -11.10 15.74 -14.43
C GLY A 63 -11.51 16.76 -15.52
N ARG A 64 -11.49 18.07 -15.20
CA ARG A 64 -11.70 19.14 -16.20
C ARG A 64 -10.67 19.11 -17.33
N HIS A 65 -9.50 18.53 -17.07
CA HIS A 65 -8.45 18.30 -18.08
C HIS A 65 -8.41 16.85 -18.58
N GLY A 66 -9.44 16.05 -18.28
CA GLY A 66 -9.55 14.67 -18.76
C GLY A 66 -8.69 13.65 -18.02
N ARG A 67 -8.09 13.99 -16.88
CA ARG A 67 -7.28 13.02 -16.13
C ARG A 67 -8.09 11.77 -15.79
N ILE A 68 -7.57 10.62 -16.19
CA ILE A 68 -8.11 9.30 -15.85
C ILE A 68 -7.55 8.88 -14.49
N PHE A 69 -8.43 8.41 -13.61
CA PHE A 69 -8.08 7.94 -12.28
C PHE A 69 -8.27 6.43 -12.18
N LYS A 70 -7.37 5.76 -11.46
CA LYS A 70 -7.52 4.34 -11.10
C LYS A 70 -8.42 4.15 -9.88
N ASP A 71 -8.49 5.16 -9.00
CA ASP A 71 -9.40 5.17 -7.87
C ASP A 71 -10.84 5.02 -8.37
N ALA A 72 -11.49 3.92 -8.00
CA ALA A 72 -12.80 3.52 -8.51
C ALA A 72 -13.89 4.57 -8.19
N GLU A 73 -13.80 5.20 -7.01
CA GLU A 73 -14.79 6.19 -6.59
C GLU A 73 -14.66 7.48 -7.40
N ILE A 74 -13.44 8.01 -7.57
CA ILE A 74 -13.20 9.18 -8.42
C ILE A 74 -13.56 8.87 -9.88
N LYS A 75 -13.17 7.69 -10.37
CA LYS A 75 -13.48 7.25 -11.74
C LYS A 75 -14.98 7.22 -11.98
N THR A 76 -15.72 6.48 -11.16
CA THR A 76 -17.19 6.35 -11.28
C THR A 76 -17.86 7.72 -11.17
N PHE A 77 -17.43 8.56 -10.22
CA PHE A 77 -17.98 9.90 -10.07
C PHE A 77 -17.76 10.76 -11.33
N LEU A 78 -16.55 10.76 -11.90
CA LEU A 78 -16.25 11.55 -13.10
C LEU A 78 -16.94 11.03 -14.34
N GLU A 79 -16.99 9.70 -14.54
CA GLU A 79 -17.69 9.07 -15.67
C GLU A 79 -19.21 9.38 -15.67
N GLY A 80 -19.79 9.62 -14.50
CA GLY A 80 -21.18 10.10 -14.36
C GLY A 80 -21.38 11.58 -14.73
N GLN A 81 -20.32 12.36 -15.00
CA GLN A 81 -20.42 13.78 -15.31
C GLN A 81 -20.45 14.04 -16.83
N SER A 82 -21.45 14.72 -17.33
CA SER A 82 -21.61 15.04 -18.77
C SER A 82 -20.46 15.86 -19.36
N TRP A 83 -19.73 16.61 -18.54
CA TRP A 83 -18.59 17.43 -18.95
C TRP A 83 -17.27 16.67 -18.96
N PHE A 84 -17.18 15.48 -18.36
CA PHE A 84 -15.95 14.72 -18.30
C PHE A 84 -15.62 14.09 -19.65
N LYS A 85 -14.41 14.33 -20.13
CA LYS A 85 -13.85 13.73 -21.36
C LYS A 85 -12.49 13.15 -21.02
N PRO A 86 -12.33 11.83 -20.90
CA PRO A 86 -11.05 11.22 -20.55
C PRO A 86 -9.99 11.52 -21.63
N ASP A 87 -8.78 11.87 -21.18
CA ASP A 87 -7.62 12.13 -22.03
C ASP A 87 -6.42 11.33 -21.54
N THR A 88 -5.98 10.35 -22.33
CA THR A 88 -4.80 9.53 -22.05
C THR A 88 -3.49 10.31 -22.09
N ASN A 89 -3.48 11.51 -22.71
CA ASN A 89 -2.32 12.38 -22.81
C ASN A 89 -2.25 13.43 -21.71
N PHE A 90 -3.13 13.35 -20.69
CA PHE A 90 -3.12 14.30 -19.59
C PHE A 90 -1.72 14.45 -18.97
N LYS A 91 -1.32 15.70 -18.76
CA LYS A 91 -0.08 16.09 -18.05
C LYS A 91 -0.37 17.20 -17.05
N ASN A 92 0.33 17.19 -15.93
CA ASN A 92 0.21 18.25 -14.91
C ASN A 92 0.54 19.66 -15.45
N SER A 93 1.28 19.77 -16.57
CA SER A 93 1.55 21.05 -17.25
C SER A 93 0.31 21.71 -17.84
N MET A 94 -0.79 20.96 -18.04
CA MET A 94 -2.08 21.50 -18.48
C MET A 94 -2.79 22.34 -17.42
N LEU A 95 -2.46 22.12 -16.14
CA LEU A 95 -3.00 22.91 -15.02
C LEU A 95 -2.38 24.29 -15.00
N ASN A 96 -3.21 25.34 -14.93
CA ASN A 96 -2.74 26.69 -14.72
C ASN A 96 -2.43 27.00 -13.24
N ASP A 97 -1.92 28.19 -12.93
CA ASP A 97 -1.50 28.54 -11.56
C ASP A 97 -2.69 28.69 -10.59
N THR A 98 -3.87 29.06 -11.08
CA THR A 98 -5.08 29.15 -10.24
C THR A 98 -5.55 27.75 -9.83
N GLU A 99 -5.60 26.83 -10.79
CA GLU A 99 -5.97 25.42 -10.53
C GLU A 99 -4.98 24.76 -9.56
N ARG A 100 -3.69 25.02 -9.72
CA ARG A 100 -2.67 24.50 -8.79
C ARG A 100 -2.85 25.04 -7.38
N ARG A 101 -3.15 26.35 -7.23
CA ARG A 101 -3.48 26.93 -5.92
C ARG A 101 -4.74 26.32 -5.33
N ASN A 102 -5.76 26.05 -6.14
CA ASN A 102 -6.99 25.39 -5.73
C ASN A 102 -6.71 23.96 -5.23
N LEU A 103 -5.90 23.21 -5.98
CA LEU A 103 -5.46 21.87 -5.56
C LEU A 103 -4.68 21.90 -4.25
N ASP A 104 -3.83 22.91 -4.02
CA ASP A 104 -3.11 23.09 -2.76
C ASP A 104 -4.06 23.32 -1.59
N VAL A 105 -5.07 24.17 -1.75
CA VAL A 105 -6.08 24.42 -0.71
C VAL A 105 -6.85 23.15 -0.36
N ILE A 106 -7.27 22.38 -1.36
CA ILE A 106 -7.97 21.10 -1.17
C ILE A 106 -7.05 20.11 -0.45
N ARG A 107 -5.81 19.92 -0.90
CA ARG A 107 -4.86 18.98 -0.32
C ARG A 107 -4.49 19.32 1.13
N ILE A 108 -4.35 20.60 1.46
CA ILE A 108 -4.14 21.05 2.84
C ILE A 108 -5.35 20.71 3.72
N ALA A 109 -6.58 20.85 3.19
CA ALA A 109 -7.79 20.46 3.91
C ALA A 109 -7.87 18.93 4.10
N GLU A 110 -7.55 18.11 3.07
CA GLU A 110 -7.44 16.64 3.17
C GLU A 110 -6.45 16.25 4.28
N ALA A 111 -5.21 16.77 4.22
CA ALA A 111 -4.15 16.44 5.17
C ALA A 111 -4.52 16.79 6.63
N SER A 112 -5.32 17.86 6.84
CA SER A 112 -5.81 18.24 8.17
C SER A 112 -6.73 17.19 8.80
N LYS A 113 -7.42 16.40 7.97
CA LYS A 113 -8.40 15.39 8.37
C LYS A 113 -7.81 13.98 8.51
N HIS A 114 -6.61 13.75 8.01
CA HIS A 114 -5.95 12.45 8.15
C HIS A 114 -5.64 12.14 9.62
N ASP A 115 -6.02 10.96 10.08
CA ASP A 115 -5.68 10.48 11.44
C ASP A 115 -4.18 10.29 11.61
N LYS A 116 -3.52 9.79 10.59
CA LYS A 116 -2.08 9.59 10.49
C LYS A 116 -1.54 10.31 9.27
N ILE A 117 -0.31 10.78 9.36
CA ILE A 117 0.40 11.43 8.26
C ILE A 117 0.57 10.43 7.12
N GLN A 118 0.39 10.91 5.90
CA GLN A 118 0.55 10.14 4.68
C GLN A 118 1.48 10.88 3.70
N PRO A 119 2.12 10.17 2.75
CA PRO A 119 2.79 10.80 1.63
C PRO A 119 1.87 11.81 0.92
N GLY A 120 2.34 13.05 0.78
CA GLY A 120 1.57 14.17 0.24
C GLY A 120 1.02 15.15 1.28
N ASP A 121 1.20 14.91 2.57
CA ASP A 121 0.64 15.74 3.64
C ASP A 121 1.59 16.85 4.12
N MET A 122 2.88 16.81 3.76
CA MET A 122 3.89 17.68 4.38
C MET A 122 3.62 19.18 4.17
N ARG A 123 2.91 19.57 3.12
CA ARG A 123 2.51 20.98 2.91
C ARG A 123 1.61 21.52 4.03
N TYR A 124 0.77 20.67 4.64
CA TYR A 124 -0.01 21.05 5.82
C TYR A 124 0.86 21.25 7.06
N TRP A 125 2.01 20.59 7.14
CA TRP A 125 2.91 20.59 8.29
C TRP A 125 4.06 21.60 8.20
N VAL A 126 4.14 22.43 7.16
CA VAL A 126 5.19 23.46 6.99
C VAL A 126 5.28 24.39 8.20
N ASP A 127 4.14 24.91 8.66
CA ASP A 127 4.06 25.84 9.79
C ASP A 127 3.54 25.19 11.09
N ARG A 128 3.44 23.86 11.11
CA ARG A 128 2.86 23.11 12.22
C ARG A 128 3.81 22.02 12.70
N PRO A 129 3.96 21.83 14.02
CA PRO A 129 4.73 20.72 14.54
C PRO A 129 3.94 19.41 14.38
N ILE A 130 4.61 18.36 13.89
CA ILE A 130 4.09 17.00 13.89
C ILE A 130 4.12 16.47 15.32
N THR A 131 3.05 15.80 15.75
CA THR A 131 2.98 15.15 17.05
C THR A 131 3.16 13.64 16.92
N ALA A 132 3.67 12.98 17.97
CA ALA A 132 3.82 11.52 17.99
C ALA A 132 2.49 10.77 17.70
N LYS A 133 1.34 11.34 18.09
CA LYS A 133 0.02 10.78 17.80
C LYS A 133 -0.30 10.73 16.30
N LYS A 134 0.20 11.70 15.53
CA LYS A 134 -0.02 11.79 14.08
C LYS A 134 0.93 10.91 13.28
N LEU A 135 2.05 10.49 13.85
CA LEU A 135 2.91 9.50 13.21
C LEU A 135 2.17 8.16 13.12
N GLY A 136 2.30 7.49 12.01
CA GLY A 136 1.77 6.15 11.77
C GLY A 136 2.88 5.10 11.81
N LYS A 137 2.51 3.89 11.41
CA LYS A 137 3.47 2.89 10.93
C LYS A 137 3.60 3.11 9.44
N HIS A 138 4.83 3.19 8.97
CA HIS A 138 5.14 3.41 7.55
C HIS A 138 6.19 2.41 7.10
N SER A 139 6.17 2.08 5.82
CA SER A 139 7.25 1.35 5.17
C SER A 139 8.51 2.21 5.04
N GLY A 140 9.62 1.60 4.65
CA GLY A 140 10.83 2.34 4.32
C GLY A 140 10.63 3.30 3.14
N ALA A 141 9.81 2.90 2.14
CA ALA A 141 9.49 3.74 0.99
C ALA A 141 8.64 4.95 1.40
N GLU A 142 7.59 4.75 2.19
CA GLU A 142 6.77 5.85 2.72
C GLU A 142 7.59 6.82 3.58
N TRP A 143 8.45 6.30 4.50
CA TRP A 143 9.36 7.16 5.28
C TRP A 143 10.28 7.97 4.38
N THR A 144 10.80 7.35 3.31
CA THR A 144 11.67 8.04 2.34
C THR A 144 10.93 9.19 1.68
N VAL A 145 9.67 8.95 1.26
CA VAL A 145 8.83 10.00 0.67
C VAL A 145 8.52 11.11 1.68
N LEU A 146 8.07 10.75 2.89
CA LEU A 146 7.70 11.74 3.92
C LEU A 146 8.87 12.66 4.31
N LEU A 147 10.07 12.10 4.49
CA LEU A 147 11.27 12.87 4.78
C LEU A 147 11.66 13.77 3.60
N ALA A 148 11.64 13.21 2.39
CA ALA A 148 12.02 13.92 1.18
C ALA A 148 11.02 15.04 0.82
N GLU A 149 9.73 14.84 1.09
CA GLU A 149 8.67 15.79 0.76
C GLU A 149 8.87 17.14 1.47
N VAL A 150 9.38 17.14 2.71
CA VAL A 150 9.69 18.39 3.44
C VAL A 150 10.67 19.24 2.64
N GLU A 151 11.66 18.65 1.99
CA GLU A 151 12.65 19.34 1.18
C GLU A 151 12.17 19.57 -0.27
N ALA A 152 11.36 18.64 -0.82
CA ALA A 152 10.79 18.74 -2.16
C ALA A 152 9.87 19.96 -2.33
N ILE A 153 9.14 20.34 -1.27
CA ILE A 153 8.32 21.56 -1.23
C ILE A 153 9.16 22.80 -1.56
N HIS A 154 10.44 22.81 -1.21
CA HIS A 154 11.39 23.88 -1.48
C HIS A 154 12.23 23.64 -2.76
N GLY A 155 11.89 22.64 -3.54
CA GLY A 155 12.48 22.38 -4.85
C GLY A 155 13.76 21.52 -4.83
N LYS A 156 14.04 20.78 -3.75
CA LYS A 156 15.18 19.82 -3.74
C LYS A 156 15.03 18.79 -4.85
N ARG A 157 16.13 18.50 -5.54
CA ARG A 157 16.26 17.39 -6.48
C ARG A 157 16.78 16.14 -5.78
N PHE A 158 16.42 14.98 -6.30
CA PHE A 158 16.76 13.66 -5.74
C PHE A 158 17.47 12.80 -6.79
N ASP A 159 18.46 13.37 -7.47
CA ASP A 159 19.17 12.74 -8.61
C ASP A 159 19.84 11.42 -8.22
N ASP A 160 20.24 11.25 -6.95
CA ASP A 160 20.80 10.01 -6.41
C ASP A 160 19.76 8.90 -6.17
N ASN A 161 18.46 9.23 -6.29
CA ASN A 161 17.36 8.30 -6.05
C ASN A 161 16.30 8.42 -7.17
N PRO A 162 16.49 7.70 -8.31
CA PRO A 162 15.67 7.87 -9.50
C PRO A 162 14.17 7.67 -9.29
N TRP A 163 13.76 6.65 -8.50
CA TRP A 163 12.34 6.42 -8.25
C TRP A 163 11.71 7.55 -7.42
N LEU A 164 12.47 8.13 -6.48
CA LEU A 164 12.01 9.23 -5.64
C LEU A 164 11.91 10.52 -6.45
N GLN A 165 12.89 10.79 -7.33
CA GLN A 165 12.84 11.91 -8.26
C GLN A 165 11.60 11.79 -9.15
N GLN A 166 11.38 10.62 -9.77
CA GLN A 166 10.20 10.36 -10.59
C GLN A 166 8.90 10.53 -9.78
N TYR A 167 8.88 10.05 -8.52
CA TYR A 167 7.72 10.24 -7.64
C TYR A 167 7.34 11.72 -7.52
N PHE A 168 8.31 12.63 -7.31
CA PHE A 168 8.04 14.05 -7.20
C PHE A 168 7.74 14.70 -8.55
N ASP A 169 8.39 14.31 -9.63
CA ASP A 169 8.13 14.84 -10.99
C ASP A 169 6.66 14.62 -11.40
N GLU A 170 6.03 13.57 -10.91
CA GLU A 170 4.61 13.28 -11.12
C GLU A 170 3.67 14.15 -10.25
N ARG A 171 4.19 14.97 -9.34
CA ARG A 171 3.38 15.83 -8.47
C ARG A 171 3.13 17.20 -9.13
N TYR A 172 1.88 17.62 -9.18
CA TYR A 172 1.50 18.90 -9.81
C TYR A 172 2.14 20.13 -9.15
N TRP A 173 2.51 20.00 -7.88
CA TRP A 173 3.08 21.09 -7.07
C TRP A 173 4.60 21.13 -7.06
N TYR A 174 5.28 20.06 -7.44
CA TYR A 174 6.74 19.99 -7.37
C TYR A 174 7.39 20.86 -8.44
N ARG A 175 8.38 21.63 -8.01
CA ARG A 175 9.17 22.54 -8.85
C ARG A 175 10.64 22.36 -8.51
N PRO A 176 11.37 21.48 -9.20
CA PRO A 176 12.79 21.29 -8.96
C PRO A 176 13.56 22.58 -9.20
N SER A 177 14.57 22.83 -8.38
CA SER A 177 15.39 24.03 -8.42
C SER A 177 16.85 23.68 -8.16
N ASP A 178 17.72 24.09 -9.07
CA ASP A 178 19.17 23.98 -8.87
C ASP A 178 19.68 24.92 -7.77
N LYS A 179 18.83 25.84 -7.29
CA LYS A 179 19.12 26.79 -6.20
C LYS A 179 18.50 26.35 -4.86
N TYR A 180 18.22 25.04 -4.69
CA TYR A 180 17.75 24.56 -3.40
C TYR A 180 18.80 24.82 -2.31
N ASP A 181 18.34 25.35 -1.16
CA ASP A 181 19.17 25.58 0.02
C ASP A 181 18.43 25.06 1.27
N PRO A 182 19.00 24.09 2.02
CA PRO A 182 18.40 23.58 3.26
C PRO A 182 18.11 24.65 4.32
N LYS A 183 18.79 25.80 4.25
CA LYS A 183 18.52 26.95 5.15
C LYS A 183 17.14 27.56 4.96
N ARG A 184 16.46 27.28 3.84
CA ARG A 184 15.09 27.74 3.58
C ARG A 184 14.05 27.03 4.45
N LEU A 185 14.38 25.86 5.00
CA LEU A 185 13.48 25.15 5.89
C LEU A 185 13.18 25.98 7.14
N SER A 186 11.91 26.10 7.47
CA SER A 186 11.45 26.75 8.70
C SER A 186 11.91 25.99 9.95
N VAL A 187 11.76 26.61 11.12
CA VAL A 187 12.06 25.94 12.40
C VAL A 187 11.17 24.71 12.59
N ASN A 188 9.87 24.79 12.20
CA ASN A 188 8.95 23.67 12.30
C ASN A 188 9.32 22.53 11.35
N GLU A 189 9.69 22.84 10.11
CA GLU A 189 10.10 21.80 9.15
C GLU A 189 11.35 21.05 9.61
N ARG A 190 12.35 21.74 10.16
CA ARG A 190 13.53 21.08 10.74
C ARG A 190 13.17 20.16 11.92
N LYS A 191 12.29 20.62 12.83
CA LYS A 191 11.78 19.80 13.94
C LYS A 191 10.97 18.59 13.43
N ASN A 192 10.18 18.80 12.39
CA ASN A 192 9.42 17.72 11.76
C ASN A 192 10.34 16.68 11.13
N LEU A 193 11.41 17.09 10.43
CA LEU A 193 12.45 16.17 9.91
C LEU A 193 13.11 15.36 11.02
N GLU A 194 13.46 15.99 12.15
CA GLU A 194 14.03 15.28 13.30
C GLU A 194 13.06 14.26 13.89
N MET A 195 11.77 14.62 14.02
CA MET A 195 10.72 13.74 14.51
C MET A 195 10.51 12.54 13.58
N LEU A 196 10.38 12.78 12.28
CA LEU A 196 10.21 11.74 11.25
C LEU A 196 11.43 10.80 11.22
N SER A 197 12.65 11.34 11.16
CA SER A 197 13.88 10.56 11.14
C SER A 197 14.07 9.70 12.41
N SER A 198 13.77 10.27 13.58
CA SER A 198 13.84 9.54 14.84
C SER A 198 12.80 8.40 14.90
N SER A 199 11.63 8.58 14.27
CA SER A 199 10.58 7.56 14.22
C SER A 199 10.93 6.45 13.25
N GLN A 200 11.46 6.78 12.07
CA GLN A 200 11.96 5.80 11.09
C GLN A 200 13.03 4.89 11.72
N LYS A 201 13.98 5.45 12.48
CA LYS A 201 15.06 4.67 13.13
C LYS A 201 14.55 3.64 14.15
N ARG A 202 13.36 3.83 14.70
CA ARG A 202 12.75 2.94 15.71
C ARG A 202 11.91 1.82 15.11
N GLN A 203 11.60 1.89 13.82
CA GLN A 203 10.76 0.89 13.15
C GLN A 203 11.60 -0.21 12.49
N ARG A 204 10.94 -1.29 12.05
CA ARG A 204 11.55 -2.37 11.28
C ARG A 204 12.23 -1.78 10.03
N LYS A 205 13.49 -2.15 9.82
CA LYS A 205 14.27 -1.67 8.67
C LYS A 205 13.96 -2.51 7.43
N VAL A 206 12.80 -2.32 6.86
CA VAL A 206 12.43 -2.87 5.54
C VAL A 206 12.11 -1.72 4.60
N ALA A 207 12.50 -1.85 3.34
CA ALA A 207 12.27 -0.80 2.36
C ALA A 207 10.82 -0.79 1.87
N LEU A 208 10.22 -1.99 1.73
CA LEU A 208 8.84 -2.15 1.25
C LEU A 208 7.99 -2.94 2.25
N LEU A 209 6.69 -2.69 2.21
CA LEU A 209 5.66 -3.51 2.86
C LEU A 209 4.50 -3.74 1.89
N PRO A 210 3.67 -4.77 2.08
CA PRO A 210 2.39 -4.88 1.37
C PRO A 210 1.57 -3.59 1.51
N GLY A 211 1.10 -3.06 0.38
CA GLY A 211 0.48 -1.74 0.25
C GLY A 211 1.33 -0.71 -0.51
N ASP A 212 2.64 -0.91 -0.61
CA ASP A 212 3.55 0.06 -1.21
C ASP A 212 3.58 0.04 -2.75
N MET A 213 2.99 -0.95 -3.40
CA MET A 213 3.05 -1.04 -4.87
C MET A 213 2.34 0.11 -5.56
N GLU A 214 1.49 0.87 -4.86
CA GLU A 214 0.97 2.14 -5.36
C GLU A 214 2.07 3.15 -5.70
N LEU A 215 3.12 3.21 -4.90
CA LEU A 215 4.26 4.10 -5.13
C LEU A 215 5.06 3.70 -6.38
N PHE A 216 4.91 2.45 -6.83
CA PHE A 216 5.71 1.84 -7.89
C PHE A 216 4.93 1.47 -9.15
N GLU A 217 3.70 1.94 -9.33
CA GLU A 217 2.88 1.66 -10.53
C GLU A 217 3.60 1.93 -11.87
N ARG A 218 4.44 2.99 -11.93
CA ARG A 218 5.21 3.37 -13.12
C ARG A 218 6.71 3.31 -12.90
N LYS A 219 7.13 2.70 -11.81
CA LYS A 219 8.51 2.65 -11.35
C LYS A 219 8.89 1.21 -11.10
N THR A 220 10.16 0.91 -11.21
CA THR A 220 10.67 -0.43 -10.89
C THR A 220 11.26 -0.47 -9.49
N ILE A 221 11.01 -1.58 -8.79
CA ILE A 221 11.68 -1.93 -7.54
C ILE A 221 13.01 -2.64 -7.83
N SER A 222 13.94 -2.54 -6.88
CA SER A 222 15.18 -3.31 -6.90
C SER A 222 15.12 -4.47 -5.90
N GLU A 223 15.92 -5.52 -6.12
CA GLU A 223 16.01 -6.64 -5.17
C GLU A 223 16.45 -6.19 -3.78
N SER A 224 17.28 -5.15 -3.66
CA SER A 224 17.71 -4.62 -2.36
C SER A 224 16.55 -4.09 -1.53
N MET A 225 15.46 -3.65 -2.17
CA MET A 225 14.26 -3.17 -1.48
C MET A 225 13.42 -4.32 -0.89
N LEU A 226 13.64 -5.55 -1.32
CA LEU A 226 12.95 -6.74 -0.85
C LEU A 226 13.62 -7.38 0.38
N GLN A 227 14.80 -6.90 0.78
CA GLN A 227 15.55 -7.45 1.90
C GLN A 227 14.80 -7.31 3.23
N GLY A 228 14.80 -8.38 4.00
CA GLY A 228 14.16 -8.42 5.31
C GLY A 228 12.65 -8.66 5.29
N LEU A 229 12.03 -8.82 4.12
CA LEU A 229 10.64 -9.27 3.99
C LEU A 229 10.52 -10.77 4.26
N SER A 230 9.38 -11.18 4.81
CA SER A 230 9.03 -12.60 4.89
C SER A 230 8.54 -13.11 3.53
N LEU A 231 8.50 -14.42 3.35
CA LEU A 231 7.94 -15.04 2.14
C LEU A 231 6.45 -14.70 1.97
N HIS A 232 5.73 -14.55 3.07
CA HIS A 232 4.32 -14.13 3.05
C HIS A 232 4.20 -12.69 2.54
N GLU A 233 5.02 -11.76 3.05
CA GLU A 233 5.02 -10.36 2.59
C GLU A 233 5.42 -10.25 1.11
N LEU A 234 6.39 -11.03 0.65
CA LEU A 234 6.76 -11.08 -0.78
C LEU A 234 5.60 -11.56 -1.64
N ARG A 235 4.88 -12.62 -1.20
CA ARG A 235 3.68 -13.12 -1.89
C ARG A 235 2.60 -12.04 -1.97
N LEU A 236 2.36 -11.31 -0.87
CA LEU A 236 1.40 -10.20 -0.86
C LEU A 236 1.80 -9.09 -1.82
N LEU A 237 3.06 -8.62 -1.78
CA LEU A 237 3.56 -7.59 -2.70
C LEU A 237 3.43 -7.99 -4.16
N ARG A 238 3.81 -9.23 -4.49
CA ARG A 238 3.67 -9.75 -5.86
C ARG A 238 2.22 -9.73 -6.33
N ASN A 239 1.30 -10.21 -5.50
CA ASN A 239 -0.11 -10.26 -5.85
C ASN A 239 -0.78 -8.88 -5.79
N GLU A 240 -0.26 -7.94 -5.00
CA GLU A 240 -0.73 -6.55 -5.00
C GLU A 240 -0.59 -5.90 -6.38
N VAL A 241 0.50 -6.17 -7.10
CA VAL A 241 0.67 -5.65 -8.47
C VAL A 241 -0.54 -6.03 -9.34
N TYR A 242 -0.97 -7.28 -9.28
CA TYR A 242 -2.14 -7.77 -10.01
C TYR A 242 -3.47 -7.23 -9.45
N ALA A 243 -3.60 -7.20 -8.11
CA ALA A 243 -4.80 -6.74 -7.44
C ALA A 243 -5.13 -5.28 -7.78
N ARG A 244 -4.11 -4.43 -7.95
CA ARG A 244 -4.28 -3.03 -8.38
C ARG A 244 -4.85 -2.86 -9.79
N HIS A 245 -4.86 -3.94 -10.57
CA HIS A 245 -5.53 -4.02 -11.88
C HIS A 245 -6.84 -4.82 -11.84
N GLY A 246 -7.32 -5.17 -10.63
CA GLY A 246 -8.61 -5.82 -10.44
C GLY A 246 -8.58 -7.35 -10.52
N ARG A 247 -7.39 -8.00 -10.61
CA ARG A 247 -7.31 -9.46 -10.66
C ARG A 247 -8.03 -10.11 -9.49
N GLN A 248 -8.91 -11.08 -9.78
CA GLN A 248 -9.53 -11.95 -8.79
C GLN A 248 -8.64 -13.16 -8.49
N PHE A 249 -8.60 -13.59 -7.24
CA PHE A 249 -7.72 -14.66 -6.77
C PHE A 249 -8.51 -15.92 -6.43
N ARG A 250 -8.01 -17.11 -6.84
CA ARG A 250 -8.62 -18.39 -6.52
C ARG A 250 -8.38 -18.84 -5.07
N ALA A 251 -7.28 -18.37 -4.48
CA ALA A 251 -6.98 -18.64 -3.08
C ALA A 251 -7.86 -17.72 -2.21
N GLU A 252 -8.80 -18.29 -1.46
CA GLU A 252 -9.81 -17.56 -0.70
C GLU A 252 -9.20 -16.56 0.27
N TRP A 253 -8.16 -16.97 1.04
CA TRP A 253 -7.46 -16.08 1.96
C TRP A 253 -6.85 -14.85 1.28
N LEU A 254 -6.33 -15.01 0.06
CA LEU A 254 -5.72 -13.93 -0.70
C LEU A 254 -6.78 -12.99 -1.29
N GLN A 255 -7.89 -13.57 -1.76
CA GLN A 255 -9.05 -12.82 -2.20
C GLN A 255 -9.64 -11.99 -1.06
N GLN A 256 -9.79 -12.60 0.13
CA GLN A 256 -10.28 -11.93 1.32
C GLN A 256 -9.33 -10.81 1.75
N TYR A 257 -8.02 -11.06 1.78
CA TYR A 257 -7.01 -10.03 2.10
C TYR A 257 -7.17 -8.79 1.23
N PHE A 258 -7.36 -8.96 -0.09
CA PHE A 258 -7.52 -7.82 -0.99
C PHE A 258 -8.90 -7.17 -0.88
N PHE A 259 -9.97 -7.90 -0.60
CA PHE A 259 -11.29 -7.31 -0.33
C PHE A 259 -11.29 -6.37 0.88
N GLU A 260 -10.42 -6.58 1.85
CA GLU A 260 -10.26 -5.69 3.00
C GLU A 260 -9.49 -4.40 2.65
N GLN A 261 -8.88 -4.33 1.46
CA GLN A 261 -8.16 -3.14 1.03
C GLN A 261 -9.12 -2.13 0.37
N PRO A 262 -9.19 -0.87 0.88
CA PRO A 262 -10.13 0.14 0.35
C PRO A 262 -9.93 0.47 -1.14
N TRP A 263 -8.75 0.20 -1.67
CA TRP A 263 -8.38 0.50 -3.06
C TRP A 263 -8.67 -0.66 -4.03
N TYR A 264 -8.99 -1.86 -3.53
CA TYR A 264 -9.19 -3.03 -4.39
C TYR A 264 -10.60 -3.04 -4.99
N THR A 265 -10.66 -3.09 -6.31
CA THR A 265 -11.90 -3.27 -7.07
C THR A 265 -11.72 -4.44 -8.01
N PRO A 266 -12.41 -5.58 -7.80
CA PRO A 266 -12.30 -6.73 -8.69
C PRO A 266 -12.83 -6.43 -10.08
N ASP A 267 -12.13 -6.94 -11.09
CA ASP A 267 -12.53 -6.90 -12.50
C ASP A 267 -12.57 -8.30 -13.07
N GLU A 268 -13.74 -8.76 -13.48
CA GLU A 268 -13.95 -10.09 -14.07
C GLU A 268 -13.28 -10.23 -15.46
N ASN A 269 -13.00 -9.11 -16.12
CA ASN A 269 -12.41 -9.09 -17.44
C ASN A 269 -10.89 -8.88 -17.41
N PHE A 270 -10.28 -8.78 -16.22
CA PHE A 270 -8.83 -8.57 -16.06
C PHE A 270 -8.03 -9.61 -16.84
N LYS A 271 -6.99 -9.15 -17.53
CA LYS A 271 -6.01 -9.98 -18.24
C LYS A 271 -4.59 -9.56 -17.87
N ASP A 272 -3.68 -10.52 -17.78
CA ASP A 272 -2.28 -10.30 -17.42
C ASP A 272 -1.54 -9.36 -18.43
N GLU A 273 -2.04 -9.25 -19.67
CA GLU A 273 -1.54 -8.34 -20.70
C GLU A 273 -1.74 -6.87 -20.33
N GLU A 274 -2.69 -6.56 -19.46
CA GLU A 274 -3.00 -5.19 -19.00
C GLU A 274 -1.93 -4.62 -18.06
N LEU A 275 -1.07 -5.48 -17.53
CA LEU A 275 0.06 -5.03 -16.73
C LEU A 275 1.01 -4.19 -17.56
N SER A 276 1.41 -3.02 -17.02
CA SER A 276 2.43 -2.17 -17.63
C SER A 276 3.80 -2.86 -17.67
N GLY A 277 4.75 -2.29 -18.43
CA GLY A 277 6.12 -2.79 -18.45
C GLY A 277 6.79 -2.75 -17.06
N SER A 278 6.54 -1.71 -16.26
CA SER A 278 7.04 -1.61 -14.89
C SER A 278 6.41 -2.64 -13.96
N ASP A 279 5.10 -2.91 -14.09
CA ASP A 279 4.42 -3.92 -13.30
C ASP A 279 5.00 -5.32 -13.54
N LYS A 280 5.20 -5.68 -14.82
CA LYS A 280 5.82 -6.97 -15.20
C LYS A 280 7.22 -7.11 -14.63
N LEU A 281 8.06 -6.06 -14.74
CA LEU A 281 9.40 -6.04 -14.16
C LEU A 281 9.39 -6.14 -12.64
N ASN A 282 8.42 -5.52 -11.96
CA ASN A 282 8.26 -5.61 -10.51
C ASN A 282 7.91 -7.04 -10.09
N VAL A 283 6.93 -7.67 -10.77
CA VAL A 283 6.59 -9.09 -10.53
C VAL A 283 7.81 -9.99 -10.74
N GLU A 284 8.51 -9.85 -11.87
CA GLU A 284 9.72 -10.63 -12.17
C GLU A 284 10.81 -10.45 -11.11
N THR A 285 11.00 -9.22 -10.61
CA THR A 285 11.98 -8.94 -9.57
C THR A 285 11.63 -9.64 -8.26
N ILE A 286 10.34 -9.64 -7.86
CA ILE A 286 9.90 -10.34 -6.65
C ILE A 286 10.04 -11.86 -6.84
N VAL A 287 9.57 -12.43 -7.95
CA VAL A 287 9.67 -13.87 -8.24
C VAL A 287 11.12 -14.34 -8.25
N ARG A 288 12.02 -13.57 -8.87
CA ARG A 288 13.46 -13.88 -8.87
C ARG A 288 14.04 -13.86 -7.45
N TYR A 289 13.63 -12.90 -6.62
CA TYR A 289 14.08 -12.82 -5.24
C TYR A 289 13.53 -13.97 -4.39
N GLU A 290 12.23 -14.32 -4.51
CA GLU A 290 11.64 -15.51 -3.88
C GLU A 290 12.42 -16.79 -4.29
N SER A 291 12.70 -16.94 -5.58
CA SER A 291 13.47 -18.11 -6.10
C SER A 291 14.89 -18.20 -5.50
N LYS A 292 15.56 -17.07 -5.32
CA LYS A 292 16.89 -17.03 -4.65
C LYS A 292 16.78 -17.48 -3.19
N LEU A 293 15.74 -17.07 -2.47
CA LEU A 293 15.52 -17.49 -1.08
C LEU A 293 15.27 -18.99 -0.99
N HIS A 294 14.49 -19.57 -1.91
CA HIS A 294 14.28 -21.02 -2.00
C HIS A 294 15.56 -21.77 -2.37
N GLN A 295 16.35 -21.27 -3.32
CA GLN A 295 17.65 -21.88 -3.68
C GLN A 295 18.62 -21.85 -2.50
N GLY A 296 18.60 -20.77 -1.72
CA GLY A 296 19.46 -20.59 -0.54
C GLY A 296 19.13 -21.53 0.64
N LEU A 297 18.06 -22.35 0.58
CA LEU A 297 17.72 -23.28 1.65
C LEU A 297 18.79 -24.32 1.93
N SER A 298 19.66 -24.63 0.94
CA SER A 298 20.71 -25.64 1.05
C SER A 298 22.02 -25.11 1.67
N ASP A 299 22.27 -23.81 1.60
CA ASP A 299 23.56 -23.23 1.95
C ASP A 299 23.50 -21.98 2.86
N THR A 300 22.32 -21.41 3.02
CA THR A 300 22.11 -20.20 3.82
C THR A 300 21.17 -20.48 5.01
N PRO A 301 21.59 -20.19 6.26
CA PRO A 301 20.70 -20.32 7.41
C PRO A 301 19.51 -19.36 7.32
N ILE A 302 18.29 -19.89 7.41
CA ILE A 302 17.07 -19.07 7.39
C ILE A 302 16.78 -18.49 8.77
N SER A 303 16.20 -17.28 8.76
CA SER A 303 15.72 -16.62 9.97
C SER A 303 14.24 -16.95 10.24
N ARG A 304 13.81 -16.83 11.50
CA ARG A 304 12.39 -16.91 11.84
C ARG A 304 11.55 -15.84 11.14
N ALA A 305 12.13 -14.65 10.95
CA ALA A 305 11.45 -13.54 10.28
C ALA A 305 11.09 -13.87 8.82
N LEU A 306 11.88 -14.70 8.14
CA LEU A 306 11.58 -15.15 6.77
C LEU A 306 10.29 -15.98 6.71
N LEU A 307 9.99 -16.74 7.76
CA LEU A 307 8.82 -17.63 7.85
C LEU A 307 7.57 -16.93 8.35
N GLU A 308 7.67 -15.71 8.87
CA GLU A 308 6.55 -15.02 9.52
C GLU A 308 5.38 -14.82 8.55
N GLY A 309 4.18 -15.20 9.00
CA GLY A 309 2.95 -15.14 8.20
C GLY A 309 2.73 -16.31 7.24
N LEU A 310 3.69 -17.24 7.08
CA LEU A 310 3.46 -18.43 6.26
C LEU A 310 2.38 -19.33 6.86
N PHE A 311 1.51 -19.86 6.02
CA PHE A 311 0.59 -20.92 6.42
C PHE A 311 1.32 -22.24 6.67
N LEU A 312 0.67 -23.13 7.43
CA LEU A 312 1.23 -24.44 7.75
C LEU A 312 1.60 -25.23 6.50
N GLU A 313 0.73 -25.21 5.49
CA GLU A 313 0.92 -25.91 4.21
C GLU A 313 2.17 -25.41 3.48
N ASP A 314 2.38 -24.09 3.43
CA ASP A 314 3.55 -23.47 2.80
C ASP A 314 4.84 -23.84 3.55
N ALA A 315 4.80 -23.80 4.89
CA ALA A 315 5.94 -24.18 5.72
C ALA A 315 6.32 -25.66 5.56
N VAL A 316 5.33 -26.54 5.50
CA VAL A 316 5.53 -27.97 5.22
C VAL A 316 6.16 -28.17 3.84
N GLN A 317 5.62 -27.52 2.79
CA GLN A 317 6.19 -27.59 1.44
C GLN A 317 7.65 -27.11 1.43
N MET A 318 7.94 -25.97 2.05
CA MET A 318 9.30 -25.43 2.13
C MET A 318 10.27 -26.36 2.85
N ARG A 319 9.85 -27.00 3.93
CA ARG A 319 10.66 -28.01 4.61
C ARG A 319 10.90 -29.24 3.75
N GLN A 320 9.87 -29.71 3.06
CA GLN A 320 9.98 -30.88 2.16
C GLN A 320 10.79 -30.56 0.91
N GLU A 321 10.86 -29.29 0.48
CA GLU A 321 11.71 -28.86 -0.64
C GLU A 321 13.18 -29.17 -0.37
N ILE A 322 13.67 -28.95 0.86
CA ILE A 322 15.06 -29.30 1.22
C ILE A 322 15.35 -30.77 0.94
N TYR A 323 14.45 -31.65 1.36
CA TYR A 323 14.58 -33.09 1.09
C TYR A 323 14.42 -33.41 -0.41
N ALA A 324 13.50 -32.74 -1.10
CA ALA A 324 13.25 -32.97 -2.52
C ALA A 324 14.49 -32.62 -3.38
N ARG A 325 15.26 -31.61 -2.99
CA ARG A 325 16.52 -31.23 -3.67
C ARG A 325 17.56 -32.36 -3.65
N HIS A 326 17.47 -33.26 -2.67
CA HIS A 326 18.29 -34.47 -2.59
C HIS A 326 17.59 -35.72 -3.16
N GLY A 327 16.45 -35.54 -3.85
CA GLY A 327 15.76 -36.64 -4.52
C GLY A 327 14.85 -37.50 -3.64
N LYS A 328 14.56 -37.07 -2.38
CA LYS A 328 13.64 -37.85 -1.51
C LYS A 328 12.35 -38.19 -2.23
N VAL A 329 12.00 -39.50 -2.21
CA VAL A 329 10.70 -39.99 -2.67
C VAL A 329 9.69 -39.83 -1.53
N PHE A 330 8.57 -39.18 -1.82
CA PHE A 330 7.54 -38.91 -0.83
C PHE A 330 6.46 -39.98 -0.83
N LYS A 331 6.04 -40.40 0.37
CA LYS A 331 4.93 -41.35 0.54
C LYS A 331 3.58 -40.68 0.33
N GLU A 332 3.47 -39.39 0.65
CA GLU A 332 2.27 -38.58 0.46
C GLU A 332 2.11 -38.24 -1.03
N PRO A 333 1.02 -38.74 -1.67
CA PRO A 333 0.87 -38.60 -3.13
C PRO A 333 0.84 -37.16 -3.62
N TRP A 334 0.33 -36.22 -2.82
CA TRP A 334 0.26 -34.81 -3.16
C TRP A 334 1.65 -34.16 -3.16
N LEU A 335 2.52 -34.49 -2.19
CA LEU A 335 3.91 -34.02 -2.17
C LEU A 335 4.72 -34.57 -3.34
N GLN A 336 4.59 -35.87 -3.60
CA GLN A 336 5.27 -36.51 -4.73
C GLN A 336 4.83 -35.87 -6.04
N LYS A 337 3.53 -35.67 -6.25
CA LYS A 337 3.00 -34.98 -7.44
C LYS A 337 3.49 -33.54 -7.53
N TYR A 338 3.50 -32.83 -6.41
CA TYR A 338 3.95 -31.43 -6.35
C TYR A 338 5.41 -31.31 -6.79
N PHE A 339 6.33 -32.06 -6.15
CA PHE A 339 7.75 -31.97 -6.52
C PHE A 339 8.05 -32.53 -7.89
N SER A 340 7.35 -33.56 -8.34
CA SER A 340 7.51 -34.12 -9.71
C SER A 340 7.11 -33.12 -10.82
N SER A 341 6.47 -32.02 -10.50
CA SER A 341 6.16 -30.95 -11.48
C SER A 341 7.32 -30.00 -11.73
N PHE A 342 8.41 -30.10 -10.96
CA PHE A 342 9.58 -29.24 -11.11
C PHE A 342 10.71 -29.96 -11.87
N ASP A 343 11.28 -29.31 -12.87
CA ASP A 343 12.38 -29.87 -13.69
C ASP A 343 13.63 -30.19 -12.89
N TRP A 344 13.85 -29.52 -11.78
CA TRP A 344 15.00 -29.73 -10.90
C TRP A 344 14.85 -30.97 -9.99
N TYR A 345 13.64 -31.48 -9.76
CA TYR A 345 13.42 -32.64 -8.90
C TYR A 345 13.74 -33.94 -9.65
N LYS A 346 14.63 -34.74 -9.06
CA LYS A 346 14.97 -36.07 -9.56
C LYS A 346 14.91 -37.05 -8.41
N ALA A 347 13.92 -37.94 -8.48
CA ALA A 347 13.72 -38.97 -7.45
C ALA A 347 14.95 -39.90 -7.31
N ASP A 348 15.41 -40.09 -6.08
CA ASP A 348 16.47 -41.05 -5.71
C ASP A 348 15.93 -42.01 -4.63
N ALA A 349 15.74 -43.26 -5.00
CA ALA A 349 15.28 -44.30 -4.09
C ALA A 349 16.30 -44.61 -2.96
N ASN A 350 17.55 -44.21 -3.13
CA ASN A 350 18.63 -44.42 -2.14
C ASN A 350 18.81 -43.23 -1.21
N PHE A 351 18.01 -42.19 -1.32
CA PHE A 351 18.11 -41.00 -0.46
C PHE A 351 18.05 -41.38 1.02
N THR A 352 18.98 -40.85 1.79
CA THR A 352 18.98 -40.90 3.26
C THR A 352 19.29 -39.49 3.84
N ASP A 353 18.87 -39.27 5.07
CA ASP A 353 19.14 -37.95 5.74
C ASP A 353 20.63 -37.68 5.96
N ALA A 354 21.50 -38.67 5.75
CA ALA A 354 22.96 -38.47 5.75
C ALA A 354 23.47 -37.57 4.62
N ALA A 355 22.69 -37.42 3.54
CA ALA A 355 22.99 -36.52 2.43
C ALA A 355 22.79 -35.02 2.79
N LEU A 356 22.06 -34.74 3.86
CA LEU A 356 21.74 -33.35 4.26
C LEU A 356 22.96 -32.66 4.91
N THR A 357 23.23 -31.46 4.48
CA THR A 357 24.25 -30.58 5.10
C THR A 357 23.81 -30.11 6.51
N GLU A 358 24.75 -29.61 7.29
CA GLU A 358 24.44 -29.04 8.62
C GLU A 358 23.55 -27.78 8.52
N VAL A 359 23.67 -27.01 7.45
CA VAL A 359 22.79 -25.86 7.18
C VAL A 359 21.37 -26.33 6.92
N GLU A 360 21.20 -27.34 6.07
CA GLU A 360 19.90 -27.91 5.75
C GLU A 360 19.20 -28.51 6.98
N LYS A 361 19.93 -29.28 7.81
CA LYS A 361 19.41 -29.82 9.08
C LYS A 361 18.93 -28.69 10.00
N LYS A 362 19.69 -27.61 10.11
CA LYS A 362 19.31 -26.42 10.89
C LYS A 362 18.09 -25.72 10.31
N ASN A 363 18.00 -25.58 8.99
CA ASN A 363 16.86 -24.96 8.31
C ASN A 363 15.60 -25.83 8.51
N ILE A 364 15.70 -27.15 8.35
CA ILE A 364 14.61 -28.11 8.63
C ILE A 364 14.12 -27.94 10.07
N ALA A 365 15.02 -27.88 11.05
CA ALA A 365 14.66 -27.72 12.46
C ALA A 365 13.96 -26.36 12.70
N THR A 366 14.43 -25.29 12.05
CA THR A 366 13.84 -23.95 12.14
C THR A 366 12.41 -23.93 11.59
N ILE A 367 12.18 -24.54 10.42
CA ILE A 367 10.87 -24.62 9.78
C ILE A 367 9.94 -25.51 10.60
N ALA A 368 10.39 -26.69 11.05
CA ALA A 368 9.61 -27.58 11.89
C ALA A 368 9.18 -26.95 13.23
N ALA A 369 10.03 -26.09 13.81
CA ALA A 369 9.67 -25.32 15.00
C ALA A 369 8.61 -24.23 14.69
N TYR A 370 8.61 -23.66 13.48
CA TYR A 370 7.61 -22.72 13.02
C TYR A 370 6.26 -23.41 12.76
N GLU A 371 6.24 -24.57 12.10
CA GLU A 371 5.04 -25.37 11.80
C GLU A 371 4.16 -25.64 13.04
N LYS A 372 4.77 -25.82 14.22
CA LYS A 372 4.05 -26.05 15.49
C LYS A 372 3.12 -24.91 15.90
N ARG A 373 3.30 -23.72 15.35
CA ARG A 373 2.54 -22.51 15.66
C ARG A 373 1.88 -21.87 14.44
N ALA A 374 2.19 -22.36 13.25
CA ALA A 374 1.60 -21.89 12.02
C ALA A 374 0.11 -22.26 11.96
N VAL A 375 -0.69 -21.33 11.45
CA VAL A 375 -2.11 -21.54 11.17
C VAL A 375 -2.28 -22.15 9.78
N THR A 376 -3.38 -22.87 9.54
CA THR A 376 -3.72 -23.34 8.19
C THR A 376 -4.38 -22.22 7.40
N ALA A 377 -4.22 -22.24 6.07
CA ALA A 377 -4.90 -21.29 5.19
C ALA A 377 -6.43 -21.37 5.32
N MET A 378 -6.98 -22.52 5.65
CA MET A 378 -8.42 -22.73 5.86
C MET A 378 -8.94 -22.11 7.16
N SER A 379 -8.12 -22.05 8.22
CA SER A 379 -8.55 -21.49 9.51
C SER A 379 -8.71 -19.96 9.49
N THR A 380 -8.18 -19.27 8.49
CA THR A 380 -8.35 -17.82 8.33
C THR A 380 -9.69 -17.42 7.71
N ILE A 381 -10.47 -18.41 7.24
CA ILE A 381 -11.77 -18.20 6.58
C ILE A 381 -12.92 -18.32 7.61
N GLU A 382 -12.70 -19.01 8.73
CA GLU A 382 -13.72 -19.27 9.76
C GLU A 382 -13.71 -18.26 10.92
N GLY A 383 -12.85 -17.28 10.91
CA GLY A 383 -12.72 -16.18 11.90
C GLY A 383 -13.30 -14.89 11.42
#